data_b2857d88d81b00a31dfbcffe9aaa8b37
#
_entry.id   b2857d88d81b00a31dfbcffe9aaa8b37
#
_cell.length_a   1.000
_cell.length_b   1.000
_cell.length_c   1.000
_cell.angle_alpha   90.00
_cell.angle_beta   90.00
_cell.angle_gamma   90.00
#
_symmetry.space_group_name_H-M   'P 1'
#
loop_
_entity.id
_entity.type
_entity.pdbx_description
1 polymer ?
#
loop_
_entity_poly.entity_id
_entity_poly.type
_entity_poly.pdbx_seq_one_letter_code
_entity_poly.pdbx_strand_id
1 'polypeptide(L)'
;ILHLQKSSSKPILLDGDILRNILRNDDMGDDGHSREVRIKLALKYAQMCKLLSSQGLTVVIATISMFEEVYVWNKKNLPNYFEVYLKVPVEELRRRDPKLIYQRYDSGDLLNVAGLDLAVDEPYNPNLFLDFENQPAFWKSPKSLVRRLISELEK
;
A
#
# COMPACT_ATOMS: atom_id res chain seq x y z
N ILE A 1 0.79 10.86 -9.71
CA ILE A 1 -0.44 11.67 -9.46
C ILE A 1 -0.52 12.84 -10.42
N LEU A 2 0.53 13.68 -10.54
CA LEU A 2 0.56 14.82 -11.49
C LEU A 2 0.30 14.41 -12.96
N HIS A 3 0.69 13.19 -13.34
CA HIS A 3 0.45 12.66 -14.70
C HIS A 3 -1.01 12.24 -14.90
N LEU A 4 -1.61 11.58 -13.90
CA LEU A 4 -3.02 11.19 -13.92
C LEU A 4 -3.95 12.39 -13.84
N GLN A 5 -3.53 13.50 -13.20
CA GLN A 5 -4.29 14.75 -13.15
C GLN A 5 -4.38 15.50 -14.49
N LYS A 6 -3.52 15.16 -15.46
CA LYS A 6 -3.62 15.69 -16.84
C LYS A 6 -4.59 14.90 -17.72
N SER A 7 -4.97 13.72 -17.31
CA SER A 7 -6.10 12.96 -17.86
C SER A 7 -7.42 13.57 -17.37
N SER A 8 -8.49 13.42 -18.12
CA SER A 8 -9.82 14.00 -17.80
C SER A 8 -10.41 13.51 -16.47
N SER A 9 -9.86 12.49 -15.84
CA SER A 9 -10.22 12.01 -14.51
C SER A 9 -9.18 12.46 -13.47
N LYS A 10 -9.61 13.24 -12.48
CA LYS A 10 -8.76 13.60 -11.32
C LYS A 10 -8.81 12.47 -10.30
N PRO A 11 -7.74 11.66 -10.13
CA PRO A 11 -7.75 10.59 -9.17
C PRO A 11 -7.73 11.13 -7.74
N ILE A 12 -8.40 10.43 -6.84
CA ILE A 12 -8.31 10.66 -5.41
C ILE A 12 -7.13 9.83 -4.87
N LEU A 13 -6.19 10.49 -4.22
CA LEU A 13 -5.11 9.82 -3.51
C LEU A 13 -5.51 9.58 -2.05
N LEU A 14 -5.41 8.34 -1.62
CA LEU A 14 -5.55 7.92 -0.24
C LEU A 14 -4.20 7.41 0.27
N ASP A 15 -3.65 8.08 1.28
CA ASP A 15 -2.42 7.69 1.96
C ASP A 15 -2.76 6.88 3.20
N GLY A 16 -2.18 5.68 3.34
CA GLY A 16 -2.48 4.75 4.43
C GLY A 16 -2.10 5.28 5.80
N ASP A 17 -1.05 6.09 5.91
CA ASP A 17 -0.66 6.68 7.20
C ASP A 17 -1.65 7.77 7.62
N ILE A 18 -2.09 8.60 6.66
CA ILE A 18 -3.12 9.62 6.91
C ILE A 18 -4.44 8.95 7.28
N LEU A 19 -4.86 7.93 6.53
CA LEU A 19 -6.08 7.19 6.81
C LEU A 19 -6.06 6.51 8.18
N ARG A 20 -4.90 5.96 8.57
CA ARG A 20 -4.72 5.38 9.89
C ARG A 20 -4.97 6.40 10.99
N ASN A 21 -4.41 7.59 10.86
CA ASN A 21 -4.59 8.67 11.85
C ASN A 21 -6.05 9.14 11.93
N ILE A 22 -6.78 9.15 10.81
CA ILE A 22 -8.19 9.56 10.76
C ILE A 22 -9.13 8.48 11.32
N LEU A 23 -8.85 7.19 11.00
CA LEU A 23 -9.77 6.08 11.28
C LEU A 23 -9.38 5.26 12.52
N ARG A 24 -8.26 5.58 13.15
CA ARG A 24 -7.86 4.97 14.42
C ARG A 24 -8.75 5.53 15.51
N ASN A 25 -9.54 4.67 16.15
CA ASN A 25 -10.27 5.03 17.35
C ASN A 25 -9.32 4.93 18.55
N ASP A 26 -9.45 5.82 19.52
CA ASP A 26 -8.65 5.83 20.76
C ASP A 26 -8.84 4.55 21.60
N ASP A 27 -9.93 3.80 21.35
CA ASP A 27 -10.21 2.50 21.98
C ASP A 27 -9.37 1.32 21.47
N MET A 28 -8.50 1.52 20.49
CA MET A 28 -7.69 0.44 19.89
C MET A 28 -6.48 0.01 20.74
N GLY A 29 -6.34 0.44 21.98
CA GLY A 29 -5.33 -0.02 22.93
C GLY A 29 -3.88 -0.04 22.38
N ASP A 30 -2.93 -0.56 23.16
CA ASP A 30 -1.52 -0.75 22.75
C ASP A 30 -1.34 -1.74 21.58
N ASP A 31 -2.33 -2.61 21.30
CA ASP A 31 -2.33 -3.58 20.19
C ASP A 31 -2.65 -2.99 18.81
N GLY A 32 -2.69 -1.67 18.65
CA GLY A 32 -3.06 -0.98 17.40
C GLY A 32 -2.21 -1.34 16.16
N HIS A 33 -1.20 -2.20 16.33
CA HIS A 33 -0.31 -2.70 15.28
C HIS A 33 -0.41 -4.21 15.05
N SER A 34 -1.26 -4.96 15.80
CA SER A 34 -1.45 -6.39 15.60
C SER A 34 -1.98 -6.72 14.19
N ARG A 35 -1.79 -7.96 13.74
CA ARG A 35 -2.24 -8.43 12.41
C ARG A 35 -3.75 -8.23 12.25
N GLU A 36 -4.54 -8.58 13.24
CA GLU A 36 -6.00 -8.51 13.22
C GLU A 36 -6.49 -7.06 13.09
N VAL A 37 -5.89 -6.15 13.84
CA VAL A 37 -6.22 -4.72 13.79
C VAL A 37 -5.86 -4.14 12.42
N ARG A 38 -4.71 -4.51 11.87
CA ARG A 38 -4.28 -4.07 10.53
C ARG A 38 -5.21 -4.58 9.43
N ILE A 39 -5.65 -5.85 9.49
CA ILE A 39 -6.62 -6.41 8.53
C ILE A 39 -7.94 -5.66 8.62
N LYS A 40 -8.50 -5.48 9.83
CA LYS A 40 -9.75 -4.72 10.03
C LYS A 40 -9.65 -3.30 9.45
N LEU A 41 -8.55 -2.62 9.69
CA LEU A 41 -8.32 -1.27 9.19
C LEU A 41 -8.16 -1.25 7.66
N ALA A 42 -7.41 -2.20 7.09
CA ALA A 42 -7.24 -2.33 5.65
C ALA A 42 -8.58 -2.61 4.93
N LEU A 43 -9.45 -3.43 5.54
CA LEU A 43 -10.80 -3.66 5.00
C LEU A 43 -11.68 -2.41 5.08
N LYS A 44 -11.55 -1.56 6.09
CA LYS A 44 -12.22 -0.24 6.12
C LYS A 44 -11.73 0.65 4.97
N TYR A 45 -10.42 0.68 4.70
CA TYR A 45 -9.87 1.41 3.55
C TYR A 45 -10.43 0.88 2.22
N ALA A 46 -10.49 -0.45 2.08
CA ALA A 46 -11.04 -1.09 0.89
C ALA A 46 -12.53 -0.75 0.68
N GLN A 47 -13.33 -0.74 1.74
CA GLN A 47 -14.74 -0.32 1.69
C GLN A 47 -14.88 1.16 1.30
N MET A 48 -14.01 2.03 1.78
CA MET A 48 -13.99 3.44 1.37
C MET A 48 -13.61 3.58 -0.10
N CYS A 49 -12.62 2.82 -0.59
CA CYS A 49 -12.29 2.77 -2.01
C CYS A 49 -13.49 2.31 -2.85
N LYS A 50 -14.23 1.29 -2.39
CA LYS A 50 -15.46 0.81 -3.04
C LYS A 50 -16.51 1.91 -3.12
N LEU A 51 -16.75 2.62 -2.02
CA LEU A 51 -17.71 3.71 -1.97
C LEU A 51 -17.37 4.81 -2.99
N LEU A 52 -16.11 5.24 -3.04
CA LEU A 52 -15.66 6.29 -3.96
C LEU A 52 -15.69 5.83 -5.42
N SER A 53 -15.21 4.60 -5.70
CA SER A 53 -15.20 4.06 -7.07
C SER A 53 -16.61 3.79 -7.61
N SER A 54 -17.57 3.43 -6.76
CA SER A 54 -18.98 3.26 -7.16
C SER A 54 -19.65 4.58 -7.61
N GLN A 55 -19.04 5.71 -7.26
CA GLN A 55 -19.46 7.06 -7.71
C GLN A 55 -18.70 7.51 -8.97
N GLY A 56 -17.99 6.61 -9.64
CA GLY A 56 -17.22 6.91 -10.86
C GLY A 56 -15.88 7.59 -10.62
N LEU A 57 -15.39 7.63 -9.37
CA LEU A 57 -14.10 8.24 -9.04
C LEU A 57 -12.96 7.25 -9.21
N THR A 58 -11.86 7.70 -9.81
CA THR A 58 -10.60 6.93 -9.82
C THR A 58 -9.90 7.10 -8.48
N VAL A 59 -9.63 5.99 -7.79
CA VAL A 59 -8.97 6.00 -6.47
C VAL A 59 -7.60 5.37 -6.57
N VAL A 60 -6.59 6.05 -6.05
CA VAL A 60 -5.23 5.50 -5.85
C VAL A 60 -4.99 5.42 -4.35
N ILE A 61 -4.77 4.23 -3.84
CA ILE A 61 -4.45 4.04 -2.42
C ILE A 61 -3.03 3.48 -2.26
N ALA A 62 -2.25 4.06 -1.33
CA ALA A 62 -0.92 3.62 -0.97
C ALA A 62 -0.93 3.13 0.48
N THR A 63 -0.84 1.82 0.68
CA THR A 63 -0.87 1.20 2.02
C THR A 63 0.09 0.02 2.11
N ILE A 64 0.51 -0.31 3.34
CA ILE A 64 1.06 -1.63 3.67
C ILE A 64 -0.10 -2.45 4.23
N SER A 65 -0.82 -3.13 3.32
CA SER A 65 -1.98 -3.99 3.64
C SER A 65 -1.76 -5.38 3.05
N MET A 66 -0.60 -5.97 3.36
CA MET A 66 -0.12 -7.23 2.78
C MET A 66 -0.72 -8.41 3.54
N PHE A 67 -2.01 -8.65 3.32
CA PHE A 67 -2.78 -9.73 3.93
C PHE A 67 -3.69 -10.39 2.89
N GLU A 68 -3.70 -11.72 2.85
CA GLU A 68 -4.47 -12.49 1.88
C GLU A 68 -5.95 -12.14 1.91
N GLU A 69 -6.52 -11.94 3.10
CA GLU A 69 -7.91 -11.58 3.29
C GLU A 69 -8.28 -10.26 2.59
N VAL A 70 -7.34 -9.31 2.59
CA VAL A 70 -7.52 -8.00 1.93
C VAL A 70 -7.44 -8.14 0.42
N TYR A 71 -6.48 -8.90 -0.10
CA TYR A 71 -6.36 -9.15 -1.55
C TYR A 71 -7.59 -9.85 -2.11
N VAL A 72 -8.06 -10.91 -1.44
CA VAL A 72 -9.27 -11.64 -1.83
C VAL A 72 -10.48 -10.72 -1.83
N TRP A 73 -10.64 -9.92 -0.77
CA TRP A 73 -11.75 -8.97 -0.67
C TRP A 73 -11.71 -7.92 -1.79
N ASN A 74 -10.55 -7.34 -2.06
CA ASN A 74 -10.36 -6.33 -3.10
C ASN A 74 -10.72 -6.88 -4.48
N LYS A 75 -10.14 -8.02 -4.86
CA LYS A 75 -10.41 -8.68 -6.15
C LYS A 75 -11.90 -8.98 -6.36
N LYS A 76 -12.60 -9.36 -5.29
CA LYS A 76 -14.04 -9.69 -5.33
C LYS A 76 -14.94 -8.46 -5.38
N ASN A 77 -14.57 -7.36 -4.74
CA ASN A 77 -15.51 -6.28 -4.42
C ASN A 77 -15.21 -4.94 -5.10
N LEU A 78 -13.98 -4.73 -5.60
CA LEU A 78 -13.61 -3.48 -6.24
C LEU A 78 -13.72 -3.60 -7.77
N PRO A 79 -14.54 -2.77 -8.43
CA PRO A 79 -14.59 -2.74 -9.88
C PRO A 79 -13.26 -2.22 -10.45
N ASN A 80 -12.78 -2.83 -11.53
CA ASN A 80 -11.54 -2.44 -12.20
C ASN A 80 -10.34 -2.34 -11.25
N TYR A 81 -10.26 -3.26 -10.28
CA TYR A 81 -9.16 -3.33 -9.33
C TYR A 81 -7.83 -3.57 -10.04
N PHE A 82 -6.86 -2.69 -9.79
CA PHE A 82 -5.50 -2.81 -10.32
C PHE A 82 -4.51 -2.82 -9.16
N GLU A 83 -3.82 -3.95 -9.00
CA GLU A 83 -2.90 -4.22 -7.90
C GLU A 83 -1.46 -3.99 -8.33
N VAL A 84 -0.77 -3.11 -7.59
CA VAL A 84 0.66 -2.83 -7.79
C VAL A 84 1.41 -3.31 -6.56
N TYR A 85 2.34 -4.24 -6.76
CA TYR A 85 3.24 -4.70 -5.71
C TYR A 85 4.65 -4.15 -5.93
N LEU A 86 5.15 -3.44 -4.92
CA LEU A 86 6.50 -2.89 -4.89
C LEU A 86 7.33 -3.72 -3.92
N LYS A 87 8.20 -4.59 -4.44
CA LYS A 87 9.09 -5.43 -3.62
C LYS A 87 10.43 -4.74 -3.46
N VAL A 88 10.78 -4.42 -2.22
CA VAL A 88 12.06 -3.81 -1.84
C VAL A 88 12.68 -4.66 -0.74
N PRO A 89 13.97 -5.06 -0.86
CA PRO A 89 14.67 -5.81 0.18
C PRO A 89 14.70 -5.06 1.51
N VAL A 90 14.65 -5.78 2.61
CA VAL A 90 14.67 -5.21 3.96
C VAL A 90 15.93 -4.38 4.20
N GLU A 91 17.08 -4.80 3.67
CA GLU A 91 18.35 -4.08 3.76
C GLU A 91 18.26 -2.69 3.14
N GLU A 92 17.59 -2.57 2.00
CA GLU A 92 17.39 -1.28 1.33
C GLU A 92 16.35 -0.43 2.08
N LEU A 93 15.32 -1.05 2.64
CA LEU A 93 14.33 -0.34 3.49
C LEU A 93 15.01 0.19 4.76
N ARG A 94 15.86 -0.60 5.41
CA ARG A 94 16.68 -0.19 6.57
C ARG A 94 17.63 0.95 6.21
N ARG A 95 18.27 0.88 5.06
CA ARG A 95 19.15 1.95 4.58
C ARG A 95 18.43 3.29 4.38
N ARG A 96 17.17 3.25 3.93
CA ARG A 96 16.37 4.46 3.72
C ARG A 96 15.76 5.00 5.00
N ASP A 97 15.17 4.17 5.78
CA ASP A 97 14.44 4.36 7.06
C ASP A 97 14.02 5.81 7.40
N PRO A 98 13.28 6.51 6.54
CA PRO A 98 12.99 7.93 6.71
C PRO A 98 12.13 8.25 7.94
N LYS A 99 11.48 7.22 8.51
CA LYS A 99 10.61 7.34 9.69
C LYS A 99 11.21 6.69 10.94
N LEU A 100 12.46 6.24 10.87
CA LEU A 100 13.17 5.53 11.94
C LEU A 100 12.41 4.29 12.45
N ILE A 101 11.66 3.62 11.59
CA ILE A 101 10.86 2.43 11.93
C ILE A 101 11.79 1.27 12.29
N TYR A 102 12.79 1.01 11.45
CA TYR A 102 13.73 -0.08 11.67
C TYR A 102 14.65 0.18 12.86
N GLN A 103 15.11 1.42 13.03
CA GLN A 103 15.91 1.82 14.18
C GLN A 103 15.13 1.65 15.49
N ARG A 104 13.86 2.04 15.53
CA ARG A 104 12.98 1.88 16.69
C ARG A 104 12.64 0.42 16.97
N TYR A 105 12.52 -0.41 15.93
CA TYR A 105 12.37 -1.84 16.09
C TYR A 105 13.61 -2.47 16.72
N ASP A 106 14.80 -2.13 16.25
CA ASP A 106 16.07 -2.66 16.76
C ASP A 106 16.36 -2.22 18.21
N SER A 107 15.88 -1.04 18.63
CA SER A 107 15.93 -0.59 20.03
C SER A 107 14.84 -1.19 20.92
N GLY A 108 13.88 -1.92 20.37
CA GLY A 108 12.74 -2.48 21.11
C GLY A 108 11.60 -1.49 21.38
N ASP A 109 11.68 -0.27 20.82
CA ASP A 109 10.64 0.77 21.00
C ASP A 109 9.44 0.60 20.06
N LEU A 110 9.52 -0.33 19.10
CA LEU A 110 8.46 -0.59 18.14
C LEU A 110 8.34 -2.10 17.89
N LEU A 111 7.12 -2.60 17.92
CA LEU A 111 6.77 -3.99 17.59
C LEU A 111 5.78 -4.03 16.41
N ASN A 112 5.55 -5.24 15.91
CA ASN A 112 4.62 -5.49 14.81
C ASN A 112 5.01 -4.76 13.52
N VAL A 113 6.29 -4.79 13.17
CA VAL A 113 6.80 -4.23 11.92
C VAL A 113 6.61 -5.24 10.80
N ALA A 114 5.87 -4.84 9.76
CA ALA A 114 5.57 -5.69 8.62
C ALA A 114 6.86 -6.19 7.93
N GLY A 115 6.98 -7.50 7.75
CA GLY A 115 8.15 -8.15 7.16
C GLY A 115 9.31 -8.39 8.13
N LEU A 116 9.15 -8.05 9.43
CA LEU A 116 10.09 -8.42 10.50
C LEU A 116 9.38 -9.38 11.47
N ASP A 117 8.83 -8.85 12.55
CA ASP A 117 8.10 -9.62 13.56
C ASP A 117 6.60 -9.77 13.25
N LEU A 118 6.08 -9.02 12.28
CA LEU A 118 4.73 -9.18 11.76
C LEU A 118 4.76 -9.90 10.41
N ALA A 119 4.24 -11.13 10.38
CA ALA A 119 4.08 -11.89 9.15
C ALA A 119 3.15 -11.17 8.17
N VAL A 120 3.56 -11.11 6.91
CA VAL A 120 2.81 -10.54 5.80
C VAL A 120 2.65 -11.56 4.68
N ASP A 121 1.58 -11.42 3.89
CA ASP A 121 1.31 -12.26 2.74
C ASP A 121 1.67 -11.49 1.47
N GLU A 122 2.60 -12.01 0.66
CA GLU A 122 2.87 -11.42 -0.66
C GLU A 122 1.68 -11.66 -1.60
N PRO A 123 1.30 -10.69 -2.46
CA PRO A 123 0.20 -10.88 -3.40
C PRO A 123 0.58 -11.96 -4.45
N TYR A 124 -0.30 -12.94 -4.66
CA TYR A 124 -0.04 -14.08 -5.53
C TYR A 124 0.12 -13.70 -7.01
N ASN A 125 -0.70 -12.79 -7.51
CA ASN A 125 -0.68 -12.38 -8.93
C ASN A 125 -1.11 -10.91 -9.06
N PRO A 126 -0.23 -9.96 -8.73
CA PRO A 126 -0.51 -8.54 -8.89
C PRO A 126 -0.52 -8.17 -10.38
N ASN A 127 -1.32 -7.16 -10.75
CA ASN A 127 -1.36 -6.65 -12.13
C ASN A 127 -0.02 -6.04 -12.55
N LEU A 128 0.69 -5.43 -11.61
CA LEU A 128 2.03 -4.91 -11.82
C LEU A 128 2.94 -5.29 -10.65
N PHE A 129 4.00 -6.02 -10.94
CA PHE A 129 5.05 -6.38 -10.00
C PHE A 129 6.33 -5.60 -10.34
N LEU A 130 6.84 -4.85 -9.37
CA LEU A 130 8.07 -4.08 -9.49
C LEU A 130 9.07 -4.52 -8.42
N ASP A 131 10.08 -5.25 -8.85
CA ASP A 131 11.13 -5.80 -8.00
C ASP A 131 12.36 -4.89 -8.02
N PHE A 132 12.79 -4.45 -6.84
CA PHE A 132 13.94 -3.57 -6.68
C PHE A 132 15.24 -4.22 -7.17
N GLU A 133 15.46 -5.50 -6.87
CA GLU A 133 16.71 -6.19 -7.22
C GLU A 133 16.79 -6.50 -8.71
N ASN A 134 15.69 -7.00 -9.27
CA ASN A 134 15.67 -7.45 -10.66
C ASN A 134 15.40 -6.33 -11.67
N GLN A 135 14.90 -5.20 -11.22
CA GLN A 135 14.52 -4.07 -12.08
C GLN A 135 15.05 -2.72 -11.57
N PRO A 136 16.35 -2.60 -11.28
CA PRO A 136 16.92 -1.40 -10.65
C PRO A 136 16.75 -0.11 -11.47
N ALA A 137 16.58 -0.22 -12.79
CA ALA A 137 16.38 0.91 -13.66
C ALA A 137 15.11 1.70 -13.36
N PHE A 138 14.01 1.03 -12.96
CA PHE A 138 12.75 1.68 -12.62
C PHE A 138 12.82 2.47 -11.32
N TRP A 139 13.70 2.08 -10.41
CA TRP A 139 13.84 2.69 -9.09
C TRP A 139 14.78 3.91 -9.06
N LYS A 140 15.48 4.17 -10.18
CA LYS A 140 16.36 5.34 -10.30
C LYS A 140 15.60 6.66 -10.35
N SER A 141 14.32 6.62 -10.73
CA SER A 141 13.51 7.83 -10.88
C SER A 141 12.02 7.52 -10.69
N PRO A 142 11.29 8.32 -9.89
CA PRO A 142 9.83 8.21 -9.79
C PRO A 142 9.11 8.31 -11.15
N LYS A 143 9.68 9.04 -12.11
CA LYS A 143 9.13 9.15 -13.47
C LYS A 143 9.13 7.82 -14.22
N SER A 144 10.15 6.98 -14.01
CA SER A 144 10.24 5.66 -14.64
C SER A 144 9.15 4.71 -14.11
N LEU A 145 8.92 4.72 -12.79
CA LEU A 145 7.85 3.94 -12.16
C LEU A 145 6.46 4.38 -12.67
N VAL A 146 6.23 5.69 -12.73
CA VAL A 146 4.95 6.25 -13.21
C VAL A 146 4.70 5.91 -14.67
N ARG A 147 5.71 6.00 -15.54
CA ARG A 147 5.58 5.61 -16.96
C ARG A 147 5.22 4.14 -17.11
N ARG A 148 5.85 3.27 -16.32
CA ARG A 148 5.54 1.84 -16.35
C ARG A 148 4.10 1.58 -15.90
N LEU A 149 3.66 2.22 -14.80
CA LEU A 149 2.28 2.11 -14.31
C LEU A 149 1.27 2.55 -15.38
N ILE A 150 1.48 3.71 -16.01
CA ILE A 150 0.59 4.22 -17.07
C ILE A 150 0.51 3.24 -18.22
N SER A 151 1.66 2.73 -18.70
CA SER A 151 1.72 1.75 -19.80
C SER A 151 0.98 0.43 -19.49
N GLU A 152 0.84 0.05 -18.21
CA GLU A 152 0.06 -1.13 -17.83
C GLU A 152 -1.44 -0.82 -17.71
N LEU A 153 -1.80 0.39 -17.32
CA LEU A 153 -3.21 0.82 -17.20
C LEU A 153 -3.88 1.08 -18.57
N GLU A 154 -3.09 1.29 -19.63
CA GLU A 154 -3.56 1.57 -20.99
C GLU A 154 -3.73 0.28 -21.83
N LYS A 155 -3.40 -0.90 -21.28
CA LYS A 155 -3.59 -2.22 -21.93
C LYS A 155 -4.99 -2.76 -21.71
#